data_281c6ad52cda426a3c22af3f86c86f42
#
_entry.id   281c6ad52cda426a3c22af3f86c86f42
#
_cell.length_a   1.000
_cell.length_b   1.000
_cell.length_c   1.000
_cell.angle_alpha   90.00
_cell.angle_beta   90.00
_cell.angle_gamma   90.00
#
_symmetry.space_group_name_H-M   'P 1'
#
loop_
_entity.id
_entity.type
_entity.pdbx_description
1 polymer ?
#
loop_
_entity_poly.entity_id
_entity_poly.type
_entity_poly.pdbx_seq_one_letter_code
_entity_poly.pdbx_strand_id
1 'polypeptide(L)'
;MFPDDSLTLHTDLYQINMMQVYFNEGIHNKRAVFEVYFRKNPFNNGYAVFAGLERIVAYLNDLTFSQTDLDYLASLGYNGSFLEYLRDFKMQLTVRSAKEGDLVFANEPIVQVEGPLAQCQLVETAILNIVNFQTLIATKAARIRSVIEDEPLMEFGTRRAQEMDAAIWGTRAAVIGGANGTSNVRAGKLFDIPVLGTHAHALVQVYGNDYEAFKAYASTHRDCVFLVDTYDTLRIGVPTAIRVAREFGDKINFLGVRIDSGDLAYISKKVRQQLDEAGFPNAKIYASNDLDENTILNLKMQKAKIDVWGVGTKLITAYDQPALGAVYKIVAIEDENGHLRNTIKLSNNAEKVSTPGKKQVWRITSREKGKSEGDYITYDGVDVNHQEELEMFHPTYTYINKTVKNFDAVPLLVDIYKEGQLVYDLPSLSEIQDYARQEFDKLWDEYKRVLNPQDYPVDLARDIWQDKMDLIDQMRKKAYQTGAEK
;
A
#
# COMPACT_ATOMS: atom_id res chain seq x y z
N MET A 1 11.31 5.89 -20.73
CA MET A 1 9.92 6.37 -20.80
C MET A 1 9.37 5.84 -22.10
N PHE A 2 8.31 5.06 -22.03
CA PHE A 2 7.67 4.55 -23.24
C PHE A 2 7.03 5.72 -23.97
N PRO A 3 7.03 5.72 -25.31
CA PRO A 3 6.46 6.84 -26.09
C PRO A 3 4.93 6.90 -26.08
N ASP A 4 4.28 6.01 -25.36
CA ASP A 4 2.83 5.93 -25.28
C ASP A 4 2.30 6.94 -24.26
N ASP A 5 1.37 7.75 -24.67
CA ASP A 5 0.77 8.79 -23.85
C ASP A 5 -0.34 8.27 -22.93
N SER A 6 -0.76 7.00 -23.11
CA SER A 6 -1.88 6.37 -22.39
C SER A 6 -1.47 5.03 -21.77
N LEU A 7 -1.92 4.77 -20.55
CA LEU A 7 -1.83 3.46 -19.89
C LEU A 7 -3.04 2.57 -20.15
N THR A 8 -3.90 2.90 -21.12
CA THR A 8 -5.16 2.18 -21.38
C THR A 8 -4.91 0.71 -21.76
N LEU A 9 -3.83 0.44 -22.52
CA LEU A 9 -3.43 -0.93 -22.85
C LEU A 9 -2.57 -1.62 -21.77
N HIS A 10 -2.36 -0.98 -20.60
CA HIS A 10 -1.78 -1.66 -19.44
C HIS A 10 -2.80 -2.61 -18.82
N THR A 11 -3.15 -3.64 -19.58
CA THR A 11 -4.18 -4.63 -19.24
C THR A 11 -3.79 -6.00 -19.79
N ASP A 12 -4.42 -7.07 -19.29
CA ASP A 12 -4.23 -8.41 -19.84
C ASP A 12 -5.10 -8.61 -21.08
N LEU A 13 -4.63 -9.39 -22.04
CA LEU A 13 -5.31 -9.65 -23.31
C LEU A 13 -6.75 -10.15 -23.12
N TYR A 14 -7.01 -10.96 -22.08
CA TYR A 14 -8.35 -11.50 -21.84
C TYR A 14 -9.37 -10.40 -21.52
N GLN A 15 -8.95 -9.24 -21.03
CA GLN A 15 -9.86 -8.12 -20.78
C GLN A 15 -10.41 -7.59 -22.10
N ILE A 16 -9.54 -7.34 -23.07
CA ILE A 16 -9.95 -6.87 -24.41
C ILE A 16 -10.78 -7.93 -25.13
N ASN A 17 -10.39 -9.21 -25.02
CA ASN A 17 -11.17 -10.33 -25.57
C ASN A 17 -12.60 -10.37 -25.01
N MET A 18 -12.75 -10.23 -23.70
CA MET A 18 -14.07 -10.22 -23.05
C MET A 18 -14.86 -8.98 -23.43
N MET A 19 -14.24 -7.80 -23.52
CA MET A 19 -14.90 -6.59 -24.01
C MET A 19 -15.47 -6.78 -25.40
N GLN A 20 -14.73 -7.40 -26.34
CA GLN A 20 -15.21 -7.71 -27.68
C GLN A 20 -16.40 -8.69 -27.65
N VAL A 21 -16.35 -9.73 -26.81
CA VAL A 21 -17.48 -10.65 -26.63
C VAL A 21 -18.70 -9.87 -26.11
N TYR A 22 -18.54 -9.06 -25.08
CA TYR A 22 -19.65 -8.26 -24.53
C TYR A 22 -20.23 -7.29 -25.58
N PHE A 23 -19.36 -6.69 -26.40
CA PHE A 23 -19.78 -5.81 -27.49
C PHE A 23 -20.58 -6.56 -28.56
N ASN A 24 -20.09 -7.70 -29.04
CA ASN A 24 -20.75 -8.51 -30.06
C ASN A 24 -22.12 -9.04 -29.60
N GLU A 25 -22.24 -9.39 -28.32
CA GLU A 25 -23.49 -9.84 -27.69
C GLU A 25 -24.44 -8.69 -27.29
N GLY A 26 -24.01 -7.43 -27.48
CA GLY A 26 -24.81 -6.24 -27.15
C GLY A 26 -24.99 -5.99 -25.63
N ILE A 27 -24.17 -6.62 -24.79
CA ILE A 27 -24.27 -6.51 -23.32
C ILE A 27 -23.17 -5.62 -22.69
N HIS A 28 -22.31 -5.02 -23.51
CA HIS A 28 -21.15 -4.23 -23.05
C HIS A 28 -21.54 -3.01 -22.18
N ASN A 29 -22.75 -2.49 -22.34
CA ASN A 29 -23.29 -1.36 -21.57
C ASN A 29 -24.14 -1.78 -20.36
N LYS A 30 -24.37 -3.08 -20.12
CA LYS A 30 -25.05 -3.51 -18.90
C LYS A 30 -24.31 -2.99 -17.67
N ARG A 31 -25.07 -2.47 -16.72
CA ARG A 31 -24.51 -2.02 -15.45
C ARG A 31 -23.95 -3.20 -14.66
N ALA A 32 -22.69 -3.11 -14.24
CA ALA A 32 -22.03 -4.13 -13.46
C ALA A 32 -21.31 -3.49 -12.26
N VAL A 33 -21.11 -4.28 -11.20
CA VAL A 33 -20.36 -3.88 -10.00
C VAL A 33 -19.26 -4.90 -9.76
N PHE A 34 -18.05 -4.41 -9.65
CA PHE A 34 -16.85 -5.19 -9.31
C PHE A 34 -16.21 -4.65 -8.04
N GLU A 35 -15.50 -5.52 -7.33
CA GLU A 35 -14.79 -5.17 -6.10
C GLU A 35 -13.38 -5.72 -6.07
N VAL A 36 -12.47 -4.90 -5.55
CA VAL A 36 -11.10 -5.28 -5.20
C VAL A 36 -11.07 -5.65 -3.72
N TYR A 37 -10.50 -6.81 -3.42
CA TYR A 37 -10.20 -7.23 -2.05
C TYR A 37 -9.03 -8.23 -2.05
N PHE A 38 -8.41 -8.47 -0.91
CA PHE A 38 -7.43 -9.54 -0.72
C PHE A 38 -7.93 -10.53 0.33
N ARG A 39 -7.36 -11.75 0.35
CA ARG A 39 -7.88 -12.86 1.16
C ARG A 39 -7.13 -13.12 2.44
N LYS A 40 -5.90 -12.62 2.53
CA LYS A 40 -5.01 -12.76 3.69
C LYS A 40 -4.25 -11.45 3.88
N ASN A 41 -4.13 -11.02 5.10
CA ASN A 41 -3.29 -9.88 5.42
C ASN A 41 -1.84 -10.19 5.02
N PRO A 42 -1.12 -9.23 4.40
CA PRO A 42 0.27 -9.44 3.99
C PRO A 42 1.19 -9.62 5.22
N PHE A 43 2.31 -10.32 5.03
CA PHE A 43 3.35 -10.55 6.04
C PHE A 43 2.87 -11.25 7.31
N ASN A 44 1.76 -11.99 7.27
CA ASN A 44 1.05 -12.50 8.45
C ASN A 44 0.76 -11.39 9.48
N ASN A 45 0.48 -10.19 9.01
CA ASN A 45 0.20 -9.01 9.81
C ASN A 45 -1.27 -8.93 10.21
N GLY A 46 -1.61 -8.14 11.22
CA GLY A 46 -3.00 -7.92 11.64
C GLY A 46 -3.77 -6.94 10.75
N TYR A 47 -3.09 -6.21 9.84
CA TYR A 47 -3.65 -5.16 8.99
C TYR A 47 -2.84 -5.00 7.70
N ALA A 48 -3.40 -4.27 6.73
CA ALA A 48 -2.66 -3.65 5.64
C ALA A 48 -2.92 -2.14 5.62
N VAL A 49 -2.00 -1.35 5.06
CA VAL A 49 -2.15 0.09 4.86
C VAL A 49 -2.46 0.34 3.39
N PHE A 50 -3.66 0.83 3.09
CA PHE A 50 -4.07 1.06 1.71
C PHE A 50 -3.30 2.23 1.09
N ALA A 51 -2.77 2.01 -0.10
CA ALA A 51 -2.09 3.00 -0.91
C ALA A 51 -2.27 2.72 -2.41
N GLY A 52 -2.18 3.76 -3.24
CA GLY A 52 -2.27 3.68 -4.70
C GLY A 52 -3.44 4.45 -5.30
N LEU A 53 -4.29 5.10 -4.50
CA LEU A 53 -5.46 5.81 -5.01
C LEU A 53 -5.06 6.98 -5.94
N GLU A 54 -4.03 7.76 -5.61
CA GLU A 54 -3.55 8.83 -6.49
C GLU A 54 -3.14 8.30 -7.87
N ARG A 55 -2.46 7.14 -7.92
CA ARG A 55 -2.08 6.53 -9.20
C ARG A 55 -3.28 5.96 -9.96
N ILE A 56 -4.28 5.42 -9.25
CA ILE A 56 -5.55 4.97 -9.85
C ILE A 56 -6.28 6.18 -10.46
N VAL A 57 -6.35 7.30 -9.76
CA VAL A 57 -6.98 8.53 -10.28
C VAL A 57 -6.24 9.03 -11.51
N ALA A 58 -4.91 9.07 -11.50
CA ALA A 58 -4.13 9.44 -12.68
C ALA A 58 -4.39 8.52 -13.88
N TYR A 59 -4.44 7.20 -13.64
CA TYR A 59 -4.77 6.21 -14.68
C TYR A 59 -6.16 6.42 -15.27
N LEU A 60 -7.17 6.62 -14.42
CA LEU A 60 -8.57 6.77 -14.86
C LEU A 60 -8.82 8.11 -15.57
N ASN A 61 -8.12 9.19 -15.19
CA ASN A 61 -8.20 10.47 -15.88
C ASN A 61 -7.72 10.41 -17.32
N ASP A 62 -6.72 9.55 -17.58
CA ASP A 62 -6.09 9.41 -18.91
C ASP A 62 -6.62 8.17 -19.66
N LEU A 63 -7.72 7.56 -19.20
CA LEU A 63 -8.27 6.34 -19.78
C LEU A 63 -8.97 6.62 -21.11
N THR A 64 -8.20 6.51 -22.19
CA THR A 64 -8.66 6.70 -23.58
C THR A 64 -7.87 5.80 -24.53
N PHE A 65 -8.46 5.38 -25.65
CA PHE A 65 -7.75 4.65 -26.69
C PHE A 65 -7.18 5.63 -27.73
N SER A 66 -5.87 5.71 -27.79
CA SER A 66 -5.17 6.48 -28.82
C SER A 66 -5.29 5.83 -30.21
N GLN A 67 -4.98 6.56 -31.28
CA GLN A 67 -4.97 5.97 -32.61
C GLN A 67 -3.93 4.84 -32.72
N THR A 68 -2.80 4.95 -32.05
CA THR A 68 -1.76 3.90 -32.02
C THR A 68 -2.23 2.64 -31.28
N ASP A 69 -3.05 2.78 -30.22
CA ASP A 69 -3.68 1.65 -29.52
C ASP A 69 -4.65 0.91 -30.46
N LEU A 70 -5.49 1.66 -31.19
CA LEU A 70 -6.46 1.10 -32.13
C LEU A 70 -5.78 0.38 -33.29
N ASP A 71 -4.71 0.98 -33.85
CA ASP A 71 -3.92 0.38 -34.93
C ASP A 71 -3.26 -0.93 -34.46
N TYR A 72 -2.75 -0.95 -33.23
CA TYR A 72 -2.19 -2.14 -32.64
C TYR A 72 -3.25 -3.23 -32.43
N LEU A 73 -4.42 -2.90 -31.86
CA LEU A 73 -5.51 -3.85 -31.68
C LEU A 73 -6.04 -4.37 -33.03
N ALA A 74 -6.09 -3.52 -34.08
CA ALA A 74 -6.41 -3.95 -35.44
C ALA A 74 -5.41 -4.99 -35.96
N SER A 75 -4.12 -4.81 -35.69
CA SER A 75 -3.07 -5.76 -36.06
C SER A 75 -3.18 -7.12 -35.37
N LEU A 76 -3.82 -7.17 -34.20
CA LEU A 76 -4.14 -8.39 -33.46
C LEU A 76 -5.42 -9.08 -33.96
N GLY A 77 -6.14 -8.50 -34.93
CA GLY A 77 -7.31 -9.07 -35.54
C GLY A 77 -8.66 -8.70 -34.91
N TYR A 78 -8.69 -7.67 -34.06
CA TYR A 78 -9.98 -7.16 -33.57
C TYR A 78 -10.80 -6.52 -34.68
N ASN A 79 -12.14 -6.69 -34.65
CA ASN A 79 -13.02 -6.24 -35.73
C ASN A 79 -13.21 -4.70 -35.74
N GLY A 80 -13.54 -4.16 -36.94
CA GLY A 80 -13.63 -2.72 -37.15
C GLY A 80 -14.72 -2.03 -36.33
N SER A 81 -15.87 -2.66 -36.14
CA SER A 81 -16.97 -2.09 -35.34
C SER A 81 -16.64 -2.01 -33.85
N PHE A 82 -15.90 -2.99 -33.34
CA PHE A 82 -15.41 -2.94 -31.97
C PHE A 82 -14.35 -1.85 -31.81
N LEU A 83 -13.45 -1.68 -32.81
CA LEU A 83 -12.45 -0.61 -32.80
C LEU A 83 -13.08 0.80 -32.88
N GLU A 84 -14.20 0.92 -33.61
CA GLU A 84 -14.99 2.16 -33.61
C GLU A 84 -15.59 2.45 -32.25
N TYR A 85 -16.14 1.45 -31.57
CA TYR A 85 -16.61 1.57 -30.20
C TYR A 85 -15.49 2.03 -29.25
N LEU A 86 -14.27 1.48 -29.36
CA LEU A 86 -13.13 1.89 -28.55
C LEU A 86 -12.66 3.30 -28.89
N ARG A 87 -12.74 3.74 -30.16
CA ARG A 87 -12.39 5.11 -30.56
C ARG A 87 -13.28 6.15 -29.88
N ASP A 88 -14.55 5.85 -29.71
CA ASP A 88 -15.53 6.74 -29.08
C ASP A 88 -15.61 6.56 -27.56
N PHE A 89 -14.64 5.81 -26.99
CA PHE A 89 -14.62 5.51 -25.56
C PHE A 89 -14.61 6.78 -24.70
N LYS A 90 -15.54 6.82 -23.76
CA LYS A 90 -15.59 7.83 -22.69
C LYS A 90 -15.82 7.12 -21.39
N MET A 91 -14.95 7.37 -20.42
CA MET A 91 -15.06 6.76 -19.09
C MET A 91 -16.36 7.20 -18.40
N GLN A 92 -17.15 6.22 -17.97
CA GLN A 92 -18.45 6.40 -17.30
C GLN A 92 -18.52 5.66 -15.95
N LEU A 93 -17.35 5.30 -15.43
CA LEU A 93 -17.27 4.53 -14.19
C LEU A 93 -17.63 5.40 -12.99
N THR A 94 -18.34 4.82 -12.05
CA THR A 94 -18.44 5.26 -10.66
C THR A 94 -17.46 4.42 -9.86
N VAL A 95 -16.55 5.06 -9.14
CA VAL A 95 -15.52 4.39 -8.35
C VAL A 95 -15.61 4.85 -6.91
N ARG A 96 -15.71 3.89 -6.00
CA ARG A 96 -15.61 4.11 -4.56
C ARG A 96 -14.39 3.38 -4.03
N SER A 97 -13.70 3.96 -3.07
CA SER A 97 -12.46 3.41 -2.55
C SER A 97 -12.29 3.72 -1.06
N ALA A 98 -11.53 2.89 -0.37
CA ALA A 98 -10.87 3.29 0.86
C ALA A 98 -9.97 4.52 0.58
N LYS A 99 -9.73 5.36 1.56
CA LYS A 99 -8.78 6.47 1.45
C LYS A 99 -7.35 5.97 1.63
N GLU A 100 -6.39 6.58 0.95
CA GLU A 100 -4.99 6.26 1.24
C GLU A 100 -4.67 6.51 2.72
N GLY A 101 -3.97 5.57 3.31
CA GLY A 101 -3.70 5.56 4.74
C GLY A 101 -4.72 4.81 5.60
N ASP A 102 -5.90 4.46 5.06
CA ASP A 102 -6.82 3.56 5.76
C ASP A 102 -6.13 2.24 6.08
N LEU A 103 -6.40 1.72 7.27
CA LEU A 103 -6.09 0.34 7.56
C LEU A 103 -7.18 -0.53 6.96
N VAL A 104 -6.78 -1.51 6.18
CA VAL A 104 -7.68 -2.42 5.48
C VAL A 104 -7.34 -3.87 5.81
N PHE A 105 -8.35 -4.74 5.71
CA PHE A 105 -8.25 -6.11 6.21
C PHE A 105 -8.68 -7.12 5.13
N ALA A 106 -8.33 -8.37 5.36
CA ALA A 106 -8.71 -9.45 4.44
C ALA A 106 -10.23 -9.60 4.32
N ASN A 107 -10.70 -9.87 3.09
CA ASN A 107 -12.09 -10.16 2.73
C ASN A 107 -13.08 -8.98 2.77
N GLU A 108 -12.61 -7.76 2.94
CA GLU A 108 -13.43 -6.56 2.76
C GLU A 108 -13.16 -5.89 1.40
N PRO A 109 -14.17 -5.29 0.75
CA PRO A 109 -13.95 -4.49 -0.46
C PRO A 109 -13.18 -3.21 -0.11
N ILE A 110 -12.09 -2.97 -0.85
CA ILE A 110 -11.23 -1.78 -0.69
C ILE A 110 -11.35 -0.81 -1.85
N VAL A 111 -11.73 -1.29 -3.04
CA VAL A 111 -12.11 -0.49 -4.20
C VAL A 111 -13.34 -1.13 -4.82
N GLN A 112 -14.34 -0.33 -5.17
CA GLN A 112 -15.55 -0.76 -5.85
C GLN A 112 -15.69 0.03 -7.16
N VAL A 113 -15.91 -0.68 -8.27
CA VAL A 113 -16.06 -0.10 -9.61
C VAL A 113 -17.42 -0.48 -10.14
N GLU A 114 -18.20 0.51 -10.50
CA GLU A 114 -19.54 0.35 -11.05
C GLU A 114 -19.68 1.11 -12.37
N GLY A 115 -20.38 0.54 -13.34
CA GLY A 115 -20.63 1.18 -14.62
C GLY A 115 -20.86 0.18 -15.75
N PRO A 116 -20.64 0.60 -17.02
CA PRO A 116 -20.74 -0.30 -18.17
C PRO A 116 -19.82 -1.50 -18.03
N LEU A 117 -20.34 -2.71 -18.24
CA LEU A 117 -19.66 -3.99 -18.04
C LEU A 117 -18.27 -4.02 -18.71
N ALA A 118 -18.18 -3.57 -19.98
CA ALA A 118 -16.91 -3.56 -20.70
C ALA A 118 -15.88 -2.62 -20.06
N GLN A 119 -16.31 -1.47 -19.56
CA GLN A 119 -15.43 -0.53 -18.88
C GLN A 119 -14.95 -1.05 -17.51
N CYS A 120 -15.88 -1.62 -16.73
CA CYS A 120 -15.52 -2.27 -15.46
C CYS A 120 -14.50 -3.40 -15.68
N GLN A 121 -14.63 -4.15 -16.80
CA GLN A 121 -13.72 -5.23 -17.13
C GLN A 121 -12.31 -4.73 -17.50
N LEU A 122 -12.21 -3.65 -18.26
CA LEU A 122 -10.94 -3.10 -18.76
C LEU A 122 -9.97 -2.75 -17.64
N VAL A 123 -10.45 -2.14 -16.56
CA VAL A 123 -9.62 -1.51 -15.52
C VAL A 123 -9.07 -2.50 -14.49
N GLU A 124 -9.44 -3.77 -14.54
CA GLU A 124 -9.03 -4.79 -13.57
C GLU A 124 -7.51 -4.83 -13.37
N THR A 125 -6.76 -5.07 -14.46
CA THR A 125 -5.33 -5.32 -14.37
C THR A 125 -4.57 -4.11 -13.82
N ALA A 126 -4.86 -2.92 -14.31
CA ALA A 126 -4.18 -1.70 -13.87
C ALA A 126 -4.46 -1.40 -12.39
N ILE A 127 -5.74 -1.45 -11.97
CA ILE A 127 -6.11 -1.22 -10.57
C ILE A 127 -5.44 -2.25 -9.66
N LEU A 128 -5.49 -3.53 -10.00
CA LEU A 128 -4.84 -4.58 -9.21
C LEU A 128 -3.33 -4.41 -9.14
N ASN A 129 -2.67 -4.08 -10.24
CA ASN A 129 -1.23 -3.86 -10.28
C ASN A 129 -0.81 -2.74 -9.33
N ILE A 130 -1.53 -1.61 -9.35
CA ILE A 130 -1.28 -0.45 -8.49
C ILE A 130 -1.53 -0.80 -7.02
N VAL A 131 -2.70 -1.35 -6.70
CA VAL A 131 -3.09 -1.70 -5.33
C VAL A 131 -2.16 -2.74 -4.73
N ASN A 132 -1.85 -3.81 -5.47
CA ASN A 132 -0.95 -4.87 -4.98
C ASN A 132 0.40 -4.31 -4.57
N PHE A 133 1.01 -3.47 -5.41
CA PHE A 133 2.35 -2.96 -5.15
C PHE A 133 2.37 -1.93 -4.02
N GLN A 134 1.59 -0.85 -4.16
CA GLN A 134 1.70 0.28 -3.24
C GLN A 134 1.19 -0.06 -1.83
N THR A 135 0.10 -0.82 -1.72
CA THR A 135 -0.41 -1.30 -0.42
C THR A 135 0.59 -2.22 0.28
N LEU A 136 1.29 -3.06 -0.49
CA LEU A 136 2.30 -3.94 0.07
C LEU A 136 3.49 -3.15 0.64
N ILE A 137 4.00 -2.15 -0.09
CA ILE A 137 5.12 -1.31 0.36
C ILE A 137 4.71 -0.43 1.55
N ALA A 138 3.53 0.20 1.52
CA ALA A 138 3.03 1.00 2.63
C ALA A 138 2.88 0.13 3.90
N THR A 139 2.35 -1.08 3.77
CA THR A 139 2.23 -2.02 4.90
C THR A 139 3.59 -2.44 5.44
N LYS A 140 4.58 -2.72 4.56
CA LYS A 140 5.95 -3.04 4.99
C LYS A 140 6.60 -1.89 5.74
N ALA A 141 6.41 -0.66 5.26
CA ALA A 141 6.89 0.54 5.95
C ALA A 141 6.23 0.70 7.34
N ALA A 142 4.90 0.51 7.43
CA ALA A 142 4.16 0.59 8.68
C ALA A 142 4.61 -0.46 9.70
N ARG A 143 4.91 -1.69 9.26
CA ARG A 143 5.50 -2.73 10.11
C ARG A 143 6.86 -2.32 10.67
N ILE A 144 7.72 -1.76 9.82
CA ILE A 144 9.02 -1.25 10.24
C ILE A 144 8.82 -0.08 11.21
N ARG A 145 7.92 0.85 10.90
CA ARG A 145 7.60 1.99 11.76
C ARG A 145 7.07 1.54 13.14
N SER A 146 6.29 0.48 13.22
CA SER A 146 5.69 0.00 14.47
C SER A 146 6.69 -0.50 15.52
N VAL A 147 7.91 -0.85 15.11
CA VAL A 147 9.01 -1.26 16.03
C VAL A 147 9.99 -0.14 16.33
N ILE A 148 9.80 1.02 15.73
CA ILE A 148 10.59 2.25 15.96
C ILE A 148 9.71 3.19 16.80
N GLU A 149 10.32 3.87 17.77
CA GLU A 149 9.62 4.88 18.60
C GLU A 149 9.65 6.24 17.91
N ASP A 150 10.43 7.18 18.41
CA ASP A 150 10.52 8.54 17.85
C ASP A 150 11.64 8.69 16.80
N GLU A 151 12.48 7.67 16.63
CA GLU A 151 13.60 7.75 15.71
C GLU A 151 13.12 7.84 14.25
N PRO A 152 13.75 8.69 13.41
CA PRO A 152 13.42 8.78 12.00
C PRO A 152 13.66 7.48 11.23
N LEU A 153 12.69 7.13 10.37
CA LEU A 153 12.78 6.06 9.37
C LEU A 153 13.03 6.69 7.99
N MET A 154 14.15 6.34 7.34
CA MET A 154 14.52 6.81 6.01
C MET A 154 14.40 5.68 4.99
N GLU A 155 13.75 5.94 3.88
CA GLU A 155 13.67 5.03 2.74
C GLU A 155 14.93 5.18 1.87
N PHE A 156 15.77 4.14 1.80
CA PHE A 156 17.05 4.13 1.07
C PHE A 156 17.11 3.03 -0.01
N GLY A 157 15.96 2.64 -0.55
CA GLY A 157 15.84 1.48 -1.44
C GLY A 157 15.87 1.77 -2.94
N THR A 158 15.93 3.01 -3.38
CA THR A 158 15.78 3.41 -4.81
C THR A 158 16.51 2.48 -5.78
N ARG A 159 17.79 2.18 -5.54
CA ARG A 159 18.63 1.33 -6.41
C ARG A 159 18.30 -0.18 -6.35
N ARG A 160 17.37 -0.58 -5.49
CA ARG A 160 16.95 -1.98 -5.25
C ARG A 160 15.53 -2.26 -5.70
N ALA A 161 14.76 -1.23 -5.98
CA ALA A 161 13.39 -1.37 -6.49
C ALA A 161 13.39 -2.02 -7.89
N GLN A 162 12.28 -2.66 -8.22
CA GLN A 162 12.05 -3.23 -9.55
C GLN A 162 11.65 -2.13 -10.52
N GLU A 163 12.64 -1.50 -11.16
CA GLU A 163 12.49 -0.42 -12.14
C GLU A 163 12.22 0.96 -11.52
N MET A 164 12.27 2.00 -12.35
CA MET A 164 12.16 3.40 -11.94
C MET A 164 10.78 3.74 -11.37
N ASP A 165 9.72 3.26 -11.98
CA ASP A 165 8.35 3.49 -11.51
C ASP A 165 8.14 2.88 -10.12
N ALA A 166 8.62 1.65 -9.89
CA ALA A 166 8.57 1.02 -8.59
C ALA A 166 9.36 1.80 -7.54
N ALA A 167 10.53 2.38 -7.91
CA ALA A 167 11.30 3.22 -7.01
C ALA A 167 10.54 4.49 -6.60
N ILE A 168 9.86 5.15 -7.54
CA ILE A 168 9.13 6.40 -7.29
C ILE A 168 7.87 6.16 -6.46
N TRP A 169 6.98 5.29 -6.93
CA TRP A 169 5.70 5.00 -6.27
C TRP A 169 5.88 4.21 -4.98
N GLY A 170 6.91 3.36 -4.91
CA GLY A 170 7.29 2.66 -3.69
C GLY A 170 7.79 3.61 -2.60
N THR A 171 8.59 4.63 -2.96
CA THR A 171 8.99 5.69 -2.01
C THR A 171 7.77 6.43 -1.47
N ARG A 172 6.82 6.83 -2.34
CA ARG A 172 5.58 7.48 -1.89
C ARG A 172 4.79 6.58 -0.93
N ALA A 173 4.62 5.31 -1.29
CA ALA A 173 3.92 4.35 -0.45
C ALA A 173 4.64 4.12 0.90
N ALA A 174 5.98 4.12 0.92
CA ALA A 174 6.75 4.03 2.15
C ALA A 174 6.51 5.23 3.09
N VAL A 175 6.34 6.43 2.53
CA VAL A 175 5.98 7.63 3.31
C VAL A 175 4.58 7.49 3.91
N ILE A 176 3.60 7.00 3.17
CA ILE A 176 2.26 6.70 3.73
C ILE A 176 2.38 5.73 4.91
N GLY A 177 3.24 4.71 4.80
CA GLY A 177 3.52 3.75 5.88
C GLY A 177 4.39 4.27 7.03
N GLY A 178 4.80 5.56 7.00
CA GLY A 178 5.49 6.21 8.12
C GLY A 178 6.98 6.47 7.93
N ALA A 179 7.53 6.37 6.71
CA ALA A 179 8.88 6.85 6.43
C ALA A 179 8.92 8.39 6.48
N ASN A 180 9.96 8.95 7.11
CA ASN A 180 10.11 10.39 7.32
C ASN A 180 10.81 11.11 6.15
N GLY A 181 11.43 10.36 5.26
CA GLY A 181 12.14 10.90 4.11
C GLY A 181 12.75 9.81 3.24
N THR A 182 13.41 10.21 2.16
CA THR A 182 13.99 9.29 1.19
C THR A 182 15.34 9.78 0.68
N SER A 183 16.12 8.88 0.09
CA SER A 183 17.28 9.25 -0.74
C SER A 183 16.92 9.44 -2.22
N ASN A 184 15.66 9.20 -2.62
CA ASN A 184 15.20 9.30 -3.99
C ASN A 184 14.90 10.76 -4.37
N VAL A 185 15.86 11.40 -5.03
CA VAL A 185 15.76 12.83 -5.42
C VAL A 185 14.54 13.11 -6.31
N ARG A 186 14.20 12.17 -7.23
CA ARG A 186 13.06 12.33 -8.12
C ARG A 186 11.73 12.22 -7.36
N ALA A 187 11.59 11.24 -6.47
CA ALA A 187 10.40 11.10 -5.64
C ALA A 187 10.23 12.31 -4.70
N GLY A 188 11.34 12.80 -4.11
CA GLY A 188 11.33 14.01 -3.32
C GLY A 188 10.77 15.22 -4.09
N LYS A 189 11.23 15.40 -5.34
CA LYS A 189 10.74 16.49 -6.21
C LYS A 189 9.25 16.31 -6.59
N LEU A 190 8.80 15.10 -6.85
CA LEU A 190 7.44 14.84 -7.35
C LEU A 190 6.38 14.92 -6.25
N PHE A 191 6.71 14.51 -5.03
CA PHE A 191 5.77 14.35 -3.93
C PHE A 191 6.08 15.23 -2.72
N ASP A 192 7.01 16.17 -2.85
CA ASP A 192 7.47 17.06 -1.77
C ASP A 192 7.94 16.30 -0.52
N ILE A 193 8.67 15.19 -0.73
CA ILE A 193 9.22 14.36 0.34
C ILE A 193 10.60 14.90 0.74
N PRO A 194 10.93 15.03 2.04
CA PRO A 194 12.27 15.39 2.49
C PRO A 194 13.33 14.45 1.92
N VAL A 195 14.32 15.01 1.22
CA VAL A 195 15.41 14.25 0.63
C VAL A 195 16.61 14.31 1.56
N LEU A 196 17.03 13.16 2.03
CA LEU A 196 18.14 13.01 2.96
C LEU A 196 19.11 11.95 2.45
N GLY A 197 20.38 12.16 2.73
CA GLY A 197 21.44 11.26 2.33
C GLY A 197 22.77 11.69 2.87
N THR A 198 23.77 10.85 2.63
CA THR A 198 25.15 11.10 2.99
C THR A 198 26.02 10.85 1.76
N HIS A 199 27.32 10.72 1.93
CA HIS A 199 28.19 10.19 0.87
C HIS A 199 28.24 8.65 0.91
N ALA A 200 28.80 8.04 -0.14
CA ALA A 200 29.06 6.61 -0.21
C ALA A 200 30.54 6.28 0.05
N HIS A 201 30.86 4.99 0.26
CA HIS A 201 32.24 4.49 0.39
C HIS A 201 33.13 4.91 -0.78
N ALA A 202 32.57 5.03 -1.98
CA ALA A 202 33.30 5.48 -3.16
C ALA A 202 33.99 6.84 -2.97
N LEU A 203 33.39 7.78 -2.23
CA LEU A 203 34.03 9.06 -1.93
C LEU A 203 35.34 8.84 -1.15
N VAL A 204 35.29 8.01 -0.11
CA VAL A 204 36.48 7.68 0.71
C VAL A 204 37.56 6.98 -0.12
N GLN A 205 37.14 6.06 -0.99
CA GLN A 205 38.05 5.35 -1.89
C GLN A 205 38.71 6.26 -2.93
N VAL A 206 37.99 7.25 -3.47
CA VAL A 206 38.56 8.25 -4.41
C VAL A 206 39.68 9.05 -3.75
N TYR A 207 39.54 9.43 -2.49
CA TYR A 207 40.58 10.16 -1.73
C TYR A 207 41.62 9.22 -1.10
N GLY A 208 41.38 7.91 -1.07
CA GLY A 208 42.28 6.93 -0.51
C GLY A 208 42.35 6.88 1.02
N ASN A 209 41.67 7.79 1.72
CA ASN A 209 41.56 7.80 3.17
C ASN A 209 40.35 8.62 3.65
N ASP A 210 39.88 8.36 4.88
CA ASP A 210 38.72 9.00 5.47
C ASP A 210 38.93 10.50 5.70
N TYR A 211 40.14 10.93 6.10
CA TYR A 211 40.39 12.30 6.47
C TYR A 211 40.22 13.27 5.29
N GLU A 212 40.86 13.01 4.17
CA GLU A 212 40.75 13.87 2.99
C GLU A 212 39.33 13.85 2.41
N ALA A 213 38.66 12.69 2.43
CA ALA A 213 37.28 12.56 1.99
C ALA A 213 36.31 13.37 2.85
N PHE A 214 36.38 13.25 4.16
CA PHE A 214 35.49 13.95 5.09
C PHE A 214 35.74 15.46 5.08
N LYS A 215 37.02 15.87 4.98
CA LYS A 215 37.40 17.27 4.83
C LYS A 215 36.87 17.88 3.54
N ALA A 216 36.98 17.17 2.41
CA ALA A 216 36.42 17.60 1.14
C ALA A 216 34.90 17.74 1.21
N TYR A 217 34.21 16.76 1.80
CA TYR A 217 32.76 16.80 2.01
C TYR A 217 32.34 17.98 2.89
N ALA A 218 33.01 18.18 4.03
CA ALA A 218 32.78 19.29 4.96
C ALA A 218 33.06 20.67 4.34
N SER A 219 33.94 20.75 3.34
CA SER A 219 34.23 22.01 2.62
C SER A 219 33.09 22.47 1.70
N THR A 220 32.19 21.56 1.32
CA THR A 220 31.11 21.81 0.36
C THR A 220 29.71 21.70 0.96
N HIS A 221 29.57 21.05 2.13
CA HIS A 221 28.30 20.83 2.78
C HIS A 221 28.33 21.37 4.21
N ARG A 222 27.25 22.07 4.58
CA ARG A 222 27.12 22.56 5.95
C ARG A 222 26.65 21.44 6.89
N ASP A 223 25.67 20.67 6.47
CA ASP A 223 25.12 19.53 7.23
C ASP A 223 25.91 18.26 6.89
N CYS A 224 26.62 17.72 7.87
CA CYS A 224 27.55 16.62 7.66
C CYS A 224 27.18 15.40 8.49
N VAL A 225 26.95 14.28 7.79
CA VAL A 225 26.92 12.92 8.34
C VAL A 225 28.01 12.13 7.61
N PHE A 226 29.00 11.63 8.33
CA PHE A 226 30.11 10.89 7.73
C PHE A 226 29.87 9.38 7.78
N LEU A 227 30.07 8.70 6.64
CA LEU A 227 30.06 7.25 6.54
C LEU A 227 31.42 6.70 7.00
N VAL A 228 31.44 6.02 8.15
CA VAL A 228 32.68 5.79 8.90
C VAL A 228 33.23 4.37 8.84
N ASP A 229 32.60 3.48 8.07
CA ASP A 229 32.94 2.06 8.01
C ASP A 229 33.57 1.61 6.69
N THR A 230 34.28 2.53 5.99
CA THR A 230 34.97 2.17 4.75
C THR A 230 36.18 1.26 4.99
N TYR A 231 36.95 1.49 6.06
CA TYR A 231 38.15 0.71 6.42
C TYR A 231 38.05 0.11 7.84
N ASP A 232 38.03 0.95 8.87
CA ASP A 232 37.86 0.54 10.28
C ASP A 232 37.04 1.59 11.02
N THR A 233 35.82 1.22 11.36
CA THR A 233 34.86 2.12 12.00
C THR A 233 35.39 2.74 13.27
N LEU A 234 35.92 1.92 14.20
CA LEU A 234 36.27 2.34 15.56
C LEU A 234 37.68 2.95 15.69
N ARG A 235 38.61 2.50 14.85
CA ARG A 235 40.02 2.95 14.93
C ARG A 235 40.34 4.09 13.97
N ILE A 236 39.61 4.18 12.85
CA ILE A 236 39.89 5.15 11.79
C ILE A 236 38.68 6.07 11.55
N GLY A 237 37.53 5.55 11.15
CA GLY A 237 36.42 6.35 10.68
C GLY A 237 35.84 7.31 11.69
N VAL A 238 35.44 6.83 12.88
CA VAL A 238 34.85 7.69 13.92
C VAL A 238 35.89 8.70 14.49
N PRO A 239 37.13 8.29 14.85
CA PRO A 239 38.15 9.26 15.24
C PRO A 239 38.41 10.33 14.18
N THR A 240 38.41 9.96 12.89
CA THR A 240 38.61 10.91 11.79
C THR A 240 37.40 11.85 11.64
N ALA A 241 36.16 11.36 11.75
CA ALA A 241 34.95 12.17 11.75
C ALA A 241 34.99 13.24 12.89
N ILE A 242 35.36 12.82 14.11
CA ILE A 242 35.50 13.70 15.24
C ILE A 242 36.59 14.76 14.99
N ARG A 243 37.73 14.35 14.44
CA ARG A 243 38.81 15.27 14.08
C ARG A 243 38.34 16.34 13.10
N VAL A 244 37.71 15.95 11.99
CA VAL A 244 37.21 16.90 10.97
C VAL A 244 36.11 17.79 11.55
N ALA A 245 35.20 17.27 12.38
CA ALA A 245 34.19 18.06 13.06
C ALA A 245 34.81 19.16 13.93
N ARG A 246 35.88 18.86 14.68
CA ARG A 246 36.62 19.86 15.49
C ARG A 246 37.35 20.88 14.63
N GLU A 247 38.00 20.44 13.55
CA GLU A 247 38.75 21.35 12.65
C GLU A 247 37.85 22.36 11.95
N PHE A 248 36.62 21.95 11.57
CA PHE A 248 35.65 22.83 10.91
C PHE A 248 34.83 23.66 11.90
N GLY A 249 34.62 23.18 13.15
CA GLY A 249 33.88 23.88 14.18
C GLY A 249 32.52 24.36 13.67
N ASP A 250 32.20 25.64 13.91
CA ASP A 250 30.92 26.26 13.54
C ASP A 250 30.69 26.41 12.00
N LYS A 251 31.69 26.07 11.18
CA LYS A 251 31.52 26.09 9.71
C LYS A 251 30.64 24.98 9.22
N ILE A 252 30.46 23.90 9.97
CA ILE A 252 29.59 22.78 9.66
C ILE A 252 28.66 22.46 10.84
N ASN A 253 27.52 21.86 10.52
CA ASN A 253 26.68 21.19 11.48
C ASN A 253 27.06 19.70 11.45
N PHE A 254 27.87 19.24 12.41
CA PHE A 254 28.19 17.83 12.51
C PHE A 254 26.99 17.08 13.08
N LEU A 255 26.13 16.56 12.18
CA LEU A 255 24.90 15.87 12.54
C LEU A 255 25.14 14.45 13.08
N GLY A 256 26.24 13.81 12.68
CA GLY A 256 26.57 12.48 13.17
C GLY A 256 27.38 11.61 12.21
N VAL A 257 27.29 10.31 12.44
CA VAL A 257 27.99 9.27 11.66
C VAL A 257 27.03 8.20 11.18
N ARG A 258 27.34 7.57 10.05
CA ARG A 258 26.59 6.44 9.51
C ARG A 258 27.41 5.17 9.51
N ILE A 259 26.79 4.08 9.91
CA ILE A 259 27.33 2.73 9.99
C ILE A 259 26.50 1.84 9.05
N ASP A 260 27.13 1.17 8.09
CA ASP A 260 26.48 0.37 7.04
C ASP A 260 26.90 -1.12 7.10
N SER A 261 27.76 -1.50 8.07
CA SER A 261 28.32 -2.86 8.16
C SER A 261 28.71 -3.27 9.58
N GLY A 262 28.95 -4.57 9.76
CA GLY A 262 29.43 -5.16 11.00
C GLY A 262 28.31 -5.41 12.04
N ASP A 263 28.70 -5.68 13.28
CA ASP A 263 27.78 -5.84 14.41
C ASP A 263 27.27 -4.49 14.87
N LEU A 264 26.11 -4.09 14.33
CA LEU A 264 25.51 -2.78 14.60
C LEU A 264 25.22 -2.55 16.10
N ALA A 265 24.88 -3.61 16.86
CA ALA A 265 24.60 -3.48 18.29
C ALA A 265 25.88 -3.16 19.09
N TYR A 266 26.95 -3.86 18.80
CA TYR A 266 28.25 -3.63 19.43
C TYR A 266 28.86 -2.30 18.97
N ILE A 267 28.93 -2.08 17.66
CA ILE A 267 29.59 -0.92 17.06
C ILE A 267 28.91 0.37 17.50
N SER A 268 27.56 0.45 17.46
CA SER A 268 26.84 1.67 17.83
C SER A 268 27.08 2.10 19.28
N LYS A 269 27.20 1.14 20.21
CA LYS A 269 27.55 1.44 21.61
C LYS A 269 28.96 2.04 21.76
N LYS A 270 29.93 1.50 21.01
CA LYS A 270 31.30 1.99 21.00
C LYS A 270 31.43 3.37 20.34
N VAL A 271 30.71 3.55 19.23
CA VAL A 271 30.62 4.84 18.54
C VAL A 271 30.00 5.90 19.44
N ARG A 272 28.90 5.59 20.14
CA ARG A 272 28.28 6.52 21.10
C ARG A 272 29.27 6.94 22.20
N GLN A 273 29.99 5.97 22.75
CA GLN A 273 31.01 6.25 23.74
C GLN A 273 32.10 7.22 23.22
N GLN A 274 32.64 6.97 22.02
CA GLN A 274 33.67 7.84 21.42
C GLN A 274 33.15 9.26 21.13
N LEU A 275 31.91 9.38 20.64
CA LEU A 275 31.28 10.69 20.38
C LEU A 275 31.05 11.46 21.67
N ASP A 276 30.59 10.81 22.73
CA ASP A 276 30.36 11.45 24.06
C ASP A 276 31.68 11.91 24.70
N GLU A 277 32.70 11.05 24.71
CA GLU A 277 34.02 11.37 25.20
C GLU A 277 34.68 12.52 24.42
N ALA A 278 34.34 12.66 23.14
CA ALA A 278 34.83 13.73 22.29
C ALA A 278 34.07 15.06 22.44
N GLY A 279 32.96 15.10 23.20
CA GLY A 279 32.12 16.28 23.40
C GLY A 279 31.02 16.47 22.36
N PHE A 280 30.61 15.39 21.66
CA PHE A 280 29.51 15.40 20.67
C PHE A 280 28.32 14.54 21.14
N PRO A 281 27.69 14.81 22.29
CA PRO A 281 26.61 13.98 22.84
C PRO A 281 25.33 14.04 21.94
N ASN A 282 25.16 15.10 21.15
CA ASN A 282 24.02 15.31 20.27
C ASN A 282 24.20 14.76 18.86
N ALA A 283 25.43 14.33 18.51
CA ALA A 283 25.68 13.71 17.20
C ALA A 283 24.94 12.38 17.09
N LYS A 284 24.21 12.20 15.99
CA LYS A 284 23.35 11.04 15.74
C LYS A 284 24.12 9.86 15.15
N ILE A 285 23.64 8.66 15.43
CA ILE A 285 24.16 7.43 14.83
C ILE A 285 23.09 6.91 13.86
N TYR A 286 23.43 6.93 12.58
CA TYR A 286 22.62 6.41 11.49
C TYR A 286 23.01 4.95 11.24
N ALA A 287 22.04 4.04 11.18
CA ALA A 287 22.28 2.67 10.77
C ALA A 287 21.59 2.36 9.45
N SER A 288 22.28 1.65 8.59
CA SER A 288 21.75 1.08 7.35
C SER A 288 22.31 -0.34 7.19
N ASN A 289 21.96 -1.06 6.11
CA ASN A 289 22.32 -2.46 5.82
C ASN A 289 21.27 -3.49 6.25
N ASP A 290 20.57 -4.05 5.28
CA ASP A 290 19.63 -5.18 5.36
C ASP A 290 18.64 -5.15 6.55
N LEU A 291 18.24 -3.93 6.94
CA LEU A 291 17.31 -3.70 8.03
C LEU A 291 15.87 -4.05 7.63
N ASP A 292 15.16 -4.62 8.59
CA ASP A 292 13.72 -4.85 8.58
C ASP A 292 13.18 -4.74 10.02
N GLU A 293 11.87 -4.92 10.20
CA GLU A 293 11.22 -4.86 11.50
C GLU A 293 11.82 -5.85 12.51
N ASN A 294 12.21 -7.06 12.07
CA ASN A 294 12.76 -8.08 12.97
C ASN A 294 14.19 -7.72 13.40
N THR A 295 15.00 -7.25 12.45
CA THR A 295 16.39 -6.83 12.73
C THR A 295 16.40 -5.60 13.65
N ILE A 296 15.54 -4.61 13.38
CA ILE A 296 15.43 -3.39 14.21
C ILE A 296 14.99 -3.75 15.62
N LEU A 297 13.94 -4.56 15.77
CA LEU A 297 13.46 -5.01 17.07
C LEU A 297 14.59 -5.70 17.87
N ASN A 298 15.34 -6.59 17.22
CA ASN A 298 16.46 -7.29 17.83
C ASN A 298 17.59 -6.34 18.26
N LEU A 299 17.95 -5.36 17.43
CA LEU A 299 18.93 -4.34 17.76
C LEU A 299 18.49 -3.49 18.96
N LYS A 300 17.20 -3.11 19.03
CA LYS A 300 16.62 -2.38 20.20
C LYS A 300 16.67 -3.24 21.48
N MET A 301 16.32 -4.52 21.39
CA MET A 301 16.44 -5.45 22.54
C MET A 301 17.88 -5.58 23.03
N GLN A 302 18.86 -5.53 22.14
CA GLN A 302 20.29 -5.51 22.47
C GLN A 302 20.78 -4.14 22.94
N LYS A 303 19.88 -3.13 23.04
CA LYS A 303 20.20 -1.75 23.45
C LYS A 303 21.22 -1.08 22.54
N ALA A 304 21.13 -1.31 21.24
CA ALA A 304 21.90 -0.58 20.22
C ALA A 304 21.65 0.94 20.38
N LYS A 305 22.66 1.73 20.09
CA LYS A 305 22.60 3.20 20.18
C LYS A 305 22.45 3.79 18.78
N ILE A 306 21.27 3.60 18.20
CA ILE A 306 20.95 4.03 16.83
C ILE A 306 19.84 5.07 16.94
N ASP A 307 20.05 6.21 16.31
CA ASP A 307 19.16 7.36 16.36
C ASP A 307 18.36 7.54 15.05
N VAL A 308 18.81 6.95 13.93
CA VAL A 308 18.15 7.05 12.61
C VAL A 308 18.30 5.73 11.86
N TRP A 309 17.19 5.26 11.30
CA TRP A 309 17.11 4.00 10.60
C TRP A 309 17.00 4.21 9.08
N GLY A 310 18.02 3.80 8.33
CA GLY A 310 18.04 3.82 6.87
C GLY A 310 17.70 2.44 6.30
N VAL A 311 16.47 2.26 5.82
CA VAL A 311 15.99 0.96 5.34
C VAL A 311 15.87 0.97 3.82
N GLY A 312 16.49 0.00 3.17
CA GLY A 312 16.58 -0.06 1.71
C GLY A 312 15.85 -1.26 1.12
N THR A 313 16.61 -2.31 0.80
CA THR A 313 16.15 -3.46 0.01
C THR A 313 14.87 -4.08 0.54
N LYS A 314 14.85 -4.44 1.82
CA LYS A 314 13.74 -5.19 2.41
C LYS A 314 12.43 -4.39 2.47
N LEU A 315 12.52 -3.05 2.54
CA LEU A 315 11.36 -2.16 2.47
C LEU A 315 10.84 -2.04 1.04
N ILE A 316 11.69 -1.54 0.11
CA ILE A 316 11.23 -1.15 -1.23
C ILE A 316 10.82 -2.34 -2.11
N THR A 317 11.27 -3.55 -1.77
CA THR A 317 10.91 -4.77 -2.49
C THR A 317 9.84 -5.60 -1.78
N ALA A 318 9.38 -5.17 -0.59
CA ALA A 318 8.54 -6.00 0.28
C ALA A 318 9.08 -7.44 0.38
N TYR A 319 10.37 -7.57 0.65
CA TYR A 319 11.25 -8.72 0.46
C TYR A 319 10.64 -10.09 0.83
N ASP A 320 9.89 -10.15 1.90
CA ASP A 320 9.30 -11.36 2.46
C ASP A 320 7.91 -11.69 1.92
N GLN A 321 7.36 -10.82 1.03
CA GLN A 321 6.07 -11.06 0.37
C GLN A 321 6.03 -10.44 -1.03
N PRO A 322 6.08 -11.24 -2.10
CA PRO A 322 6.20 -10.73 -3.48
C PRO A 322 4.91 -10.09 -4.02
N ALA A 323 3.74 -10.42 -3.45
CA ALA A 323 2.46 -9.89 -3.90
C ALA A 323 1.43 -9.84 -2.75
N LEU A 324 0.56 -8.83 -2.73
CA LEU A 324 -0.59 -8.75 -1.82
C LEU A 324 -1.61 -9.86 -2.09
N GLY A 325 -1.76 -10.23 -3.36
CA GLY A 325 -2.73 -11.22 -3.79
C GLY A 325 -4.16 -10.67 -3.84
N ALA A 326 -4.32 -9.37 -4.08
CA ALA A 326 -5.61 -8.77 -4.33
C ALA A 326 -6.26 -9.34 -5.58
N VAL A 327 -7.57 -9.38 -5.57
CA VAL A 327 -8.42 -9.89 -6.65
C VAL A 327 -9.50 -8.88 -6.99
N TYR A 328 -9.97 -8.93 -8.23
CA TYR A 328 -11.06 -8.13 -8.76
C TYR A 328 -12.21 -9.06 -9.14
N LYS A 329 -13.40 -8.90 -8.59
CA LYS A 329 -14.50 -9.83 -8.78
C LYS A 329 -15.81 -9.11 -9.02
N ILE A 330 -16.55 -9.58 -10.05
CA ILE A 330 -17.92 -9.15 -10.27
C ILE A 330 -18.81 -9.62 -9.12
N VAL A 331 -19.57 -8.71 -8.53
CA VAL A 331 -20.45 -8.98 -7.39
C VAL A 331 -21.93 -8.74 -7.70
N ALA A 332 -22.21 -7.92 -8.70
CA ALA A 332 -23.57 -7.72 -9.23
C ALA A 332 -23.54 -7.36 -10.72
N ILE A 333 -24.61 -7.67 -11.44
CA ILE A 333 -24.81 -7.32 -12.84
C ILE A 333 -26.30 -7.05 -13.11
N GLU A 334 -26.56 -6.11 -14.00
CA GLU A 334 -27.92 -5.78 -14.45
C GLU A 334 -28.62 -6.96 -15.14
N ASP A 335 -29.82 -7.26 -14.70
CA ASP A 335 -30.70 -8.25 -15.31
C ASP A 335 -31.51 -7.67 -16.50
N GLU A 336 -32.41 -8.45 -17.04
CA GLU A 336 -33.25 -8.06 -18.18
C GLU A 336 -34.27 -6.95 -17.82
N ASN A 337 -34.53 -6.72 -16.54
CA ASN A 337 -35.46 -5.72 -16.04
C ASN A 337 -34.78 -4.42 -15.59
N GLY A 338 -33.44 -4.31 -15.74
CA GLY A 338 -32.67 -3.16 -15.30
C GLY A 338 -32.29 -3.19 -13.81
N HIS A 339 -32.54 -4.29 -13.09
CA HIS A 339 -32.17 -4.42 -11.68
C HIS A 339 -30.81 -5.09 -11.52
N LEU A 340 -30.04 -4.68 -10.50
CA LEU A 340 -28.80 -5.36 -10.16
C LEU A 340 -29.11 -6.72 -9.52
N ARG A 341 -28.68 -7.77 -10.19
CA ARG A 341 -28.71 -9.15 -9.69
C ARG A 341 -27.35 -9.51 -9.10
N ASN A 342 -27.37 -10.00 -7.88
CA ASN A 342 -26.17 -10.47 -7.19
C ASN A 342 -25.52 -11.66 -7.91
N THR A 343 -24.18 -11.66 -7.95
CA THR A 343 -23.39 -12.74 -8.55
C THR A 343 -22.45 -13.35 -7.50
N ILE A 344 -22.13 -14.63 -7.65
CA ILE A 344 -21.22 -15.34 -6.78
C ILE A 344 -20.32 -16.28 -7.59
N LYS A 345 -19.02 -16.31 -7.24
CA LYS A 345 -18.11 -17.32 -7.73
C LYS A 345 -17.98 -18.44 -6.70
N LEU A 346 -18.33 -19.67 -7.07
CA LEU A 346 -18.04 -20.85 -6.29
C LEU A 346 -16.63 -21.40 -6.61
N SER A 347 -16.03 -22.04 -5.64
CA SER A 347 -14.70 -22.65 -5.76
C SER A 347 -14.60 -23.85 -4.81
N ASN A 348 -13.75 -24.82 -5.17
CA ASN A 348 -13.40 -25.92 -4.25
C ASN A 348 -12.64 -25.42 -3.00
N ASN A 349 -12.05 -24.23 -3.06
CA ASN A 349 -11.45 -23.57 -1.91
C ASN A 349 -12.45 -22.58 -1.31
N ALA A 350 -12.87 -22.78 -0.08
CA ALA A 350 -13.84 -21.92 0.62
C ALA A 350 -13.39 -20.43 0.63
N GLU A 351 -12.10 -20.17 0.79
CA GLU A 351 -11.48 -18.84 0.74
C GLU A 351 -11.69 -18.08 -0.59
N LYS A 352 -12.05 -18.80 -1.68
CA LYS A 352 -12.24 -18.23 -3.02
C LYS A 352 -13.68 -17.93 -3.36
N VAL A 353 -14.61 -18.21 -2.44
CA VAL A 353 -16.03 -17.89 -2.61
C VAL A 353 -16.21 -16.39 -2.34
N SER A 354 -16.68 -15.65 -3.37
CA SER A 354 -16.91 -14.21 -3.25
C SER A 354 -18.13 -13.89 -2.38
N THR A 355 -18.18 -12.69 -1.82
CA THR A 355 -19.39 -12.16 -1.15
C THR A 355 -20.19 -11.35 -2.17
N PRO A 356 -21.47 -11.69 -2.41
CA PRO A 356 -22.28 -11.09 -3.46
C PRO A 356 -22.74 -9.67 -3.12
N GLY A 357 -23.20 -8.95 -4.17
CA GLY A 357 -23.91 -7.68 -4.06
C GLY A 357 -23.01 -6.44 -3.93
N LYS A 358 -23.59 -5.29 -4.22
CA LYS A 358 -22.95 -3.97 -4.00
C LYS A 358 -22.97 -3.65 -2.52
N LYS A 359 -21.81 -3.37 -1.94
CA LYS A 359 -21.62 -3.27 -0.48
C LYS A 359 -21.06 -1.94 -0.03
N GLN A 360 -21.25 -1.62 1.24
CA GLN A 360 -20.50 -0.64 2.02
C GLN A 360 -19.80 -1.34 3.18
N VAL A 361 -18.62 -0.88 3.52
CA VAL A 361 -17.88 -1.27 4.72
C VAL A 361 -17.99 -0.16 5.74
N TRP A 362 -18.32 -0.51 6.97
CA TRP A 362 -18.44 0.44 8.08
C TRP A 362 -17.39 0.13 9.13
N ARG A 363 -16.46 1.04 9.37
CA ARG A 363 -15.54 0.94 10.51
C ARG A 363 -16.27 1.32 11.79
N ILE A 364 -16.39 0.36 12.69
CA ILE A 364 -17.09 0.53 13.95
C ILE A 364 -16.08 0.91 15.03
N THR A 365 -16.27 2.07 15.65
CA THR A 365 -15.38 2.60 16.67
C THR A 365 -16.16 2.83 17.97
N SER A 366 -15.63 2.33 19.08
CA SER A 366 -16.19 2.57 20.41
C SER A 366 -16.09 4.06 20.77
N ARG A 367 -17.22 4.72 21.08
CA ARG A 367 -17.23 6.12 21.55
C ARG A 367 -16.53 6.28 22.90
N GLU A 368 -16.61 5.26 23.75
CA GLU A 368 -16.01 5.29 25.08
C GLU A 368 -14.48 5.20 25.03
N LYS A 369 -13.95 4.31 24.15
CA LYS A 369 -12.52 3.97 24.13
C LYS A 369 -11.76 4.62 22.97
N GLY A 370 -12.46 5.15 21.97
CA GLY A 370 -11.85 5.67 20.74
C GLY A 370 -11.10 4.60 19.93
N LYS A 371 -11.39 3.30 20.17
CA LYS A 371 -10.74 2.16 19.53
C LYS A 371 -11.68 1.47 18.56
N SER A 372 -11.09 0.90 17.49
CA SER A 372 -11.84 0.16 16.49
C SER A 372 -12.32 -1.19 17.04
N GLU A 373 -13.60 -1.46 16.88
CA GLU A 373 -14.24 -2.71 17.29
C GLU A 373 -14.28 -3.74 16.17
N GLY A 374 -14.14 -3.34 14.92
CA GLY A 374 -14.18 -4.19 13.75
C GLY A 374 -14.78 -3.46 12.55
N ASP A 375 -14.76 -4.10 11.39
CA ASP A 375 -15.42 -3.61 10.19
C ASP A 375 -16.68 -4.45 9.92
N TYR A 376 -17.77 -3.75 9.60
CA TYR A 376 -19.09 -4.34 9.38
C TYR A 376 -19.56 -4.06 7.95
N ILE A 377 -19.84 -5.11 7.19
CA ILE A 377 -20.19 -5.03 5.78
C ILE A 377 -21.69 -5.14 5.61
N THR A 378 -22.30 -4.11 5.00
CA THR A 378 -23.74 -4.05 4.65
C THR A 378 -23.93 -3.97 3.15
N TYR A 379 -25.16 -4.17 2.67
CA TYR A 379 -25.53 -3.69 1.34
C TYR A 379 -25.41 -2.17 1.26
N ASP A 380 -25.14 -1.67 0.04
CA ASP A 380 -25.10 -0.24 -0.22
C ASP A 380 -26.45 0.42 0.10
N GLY A 381 -26.41 1.64 0.67
CA GLY A 381 -27.58 2.38 1.09
C GLY A 381 -28.10 2.06 2.51
N VAL A 382 -27.52 1.07 3.21
CA VAL A 382 -27.83 0.80 4.61
C VAL A 382 -26.95 1.68 5.50
N ASP A 383 -27.57 2.54 6.33
CA ASP A 383 -26.87 3.31 7.36
C ASP A 383 -27.02 2.65 8.72
N VAL A 384 -25.88 2.23 9.29
CA VAL A 384 -25.85 1.54 10.59
C VAL A 384 -25.82 2.49 11.79
N ASN A 385 -25.63 3.79 11.58
CA ASN A 385 -25.58 4.79 12.67
C ASN A 385 -26.91 4.98 13.39
N HIS A 386 -28.00 4.53 12.78
CA HIS A 386 -29.34 4.58 13.39
C HIS A 386 -29.64 3.38 14.33
N GLN A 387 -28.71 2.41 14.42
CA GLN A 387 -28.88 1.24 15.27
C GLN A 387 -28.33 1.52 16.68
N GLU A 388 -29.09 1.17 17.71
CA GLU A 388 -28.65 1.30 19.11
C GLU A 388 -27.61 0.26 19.49
N GLU A 389 -27.67 -0.93 18.86
CA GLU A 389 -26.75 -2.01 19.02
C GLU A 389 -26.50 -2.72 17.68
N LEU A 390 -25.33 -3.27 17.53
CA LEU A 390 -24.89 -3.99 16.33
C LEU A 390 -24.42 -5.38 16.69
N GLU A 391 -25.07 -6.40 16.13
CA GLU A 391 -24.62 -7.78 16.24
C GLU A 391 -23.55 -8.02 15.17
N MET A 392 -22.32 -8.22 15.58
CA MET A 392 -21.18 -8.56 14.73
C MET A 392 -20.84 -10.03 14.92
N PHE A 393 -20.73 -10.80 13.85
CA PHE A 393 -20.37 -12.22 13.91
C PHE A 393 -19.46 -12.63 12.75
N HIS A 394 -18.54 -13.52 13.04
CA HIS A 394 -17.59 -14.03 12.06
C HIS A 394 -18.32 -14.81 10.95
N PRO A 395 -18.15 -14.44 9.65
CA PRO A 395 -18.95 -15.01 8.56
C PRO A 395 -18.82 -16.52 8.37
N THR A 396 -17.70 -17.11 8.80
CA THR A 396 -17.46 -18.57 8.73
C THR A 396 -17.72 -19.28 10.06
N TYR A 397 -17.27 -18.69 11.16
CA TYR A 397 -17.39 -19.24 12.52
C TYR A 397 -18.46 -18.46 13.29
N THR A 398 -19.71 -18.60 12.91
CA THR A 398 -20.84 -17.78 13.39
C THR A 398 -21.08 -17.80 14.90
N TYR A 399 -20.47 -18.75 15.61
CA TYR A 399 -20.46 -18.78 17.08
C TYR A 399 -19.51 -17.75 17.70
N ILE A 400 -18.56 -17.21 16.91
CA ILE A 400 -17.72 -16.07 17.31
C ILE A 400 -18.51 -14.82 16.99
N ASN A 401 -19.10 -14.23 18.00
CA ASN A 401 -19.92 -13.01 17.84
C ASN A 401 -19.76 -12.08 19.02
N LYS A 402 -20.14 -10.82 18.81
CA LYS A 402 -20.24 -9.80 19.84
C LYS A 402 -21.36 -8.81 19.53
N THR A 403 -21.92 -8.20 20.56
CA THR A 403 -22.83 -7.06 20.42
C THR A 403 -22.10 -5.77 20.78
N VAL A 404 -22.05 -4.83 19.84
CA VAL A 404 -21.41 -3.52 20.03
C VAL A 404 -22.50 -2.50 20.28
N LYS A 405 -22.32 -1.67 21.31
CA LYS A 405 -23.19 -0.54 21.68
C LYS A 405 -22.35 0.70 21.82
N ASN A 406 -22.99 1.88 21.76
CA ASN A 406 -22.33 3.18 21.93
C ASN A 406 -21.11 3.34 20.99
N PHE A 407 -21.35 3.20 19.69
CA PHE A 407 -20.35 3.25 18.63
C PHE A 407 -20.59 4.40 17.66
N ASP A 408 -19.56 4.75 16.93
CA ASP A 408 -19.61 5.51 15.68
C ASP A 408 -19.29 4.55 14.53
N ALA A 409 -20.04 4.65 13.44
CA ALA A 409 -19.80 3.89 12.22
C ALA A 409 -19.39 4.85 11.09
N VAL A 410 -18.20 4.67 10.56
CA VAL A 410 -17.66 5.51 9.48
C VAL A 410 -17.56 4.67 8.21
N PRO A 411 -18.11 5.15 7.06
CA PRO A 411 -17.99 4.42 5.82
C PRO A 411 -16.53 4.41 5.34
N LEU A 412 -16.01 3.24 5.02
CA LEU A 412 -14.67 3.06 4.47
C LEU A 412 -14.62 3.45 3.00
N LEU A 413 -15.62 3.00 2.20
CA LEU A 413 -15.67 3.31 0.78
C LEU A 413 -16.30 4.69 0.57
N VAL A 414 -15.49 5.63 0.07
CA VAL A 414 -15.93 6.99 -0.30
C VAL A 414 -15.97 7.16 -1.82
N ASP A 415 -16.80 8.08 -2.30
CA ASP A 415 -16.93 8.36 -3.72
C ASP A 415 -15.65 9.03 -4.27
N ILE A 416 -15.05 8.41 -5.28
CA ILE A 416 -13.89 8.95 -5.99
C ILE A 416 -14.31 9.48 -7.36
N TYR A 417 -15.05 8.68 -8.13
CA TYR A 417 -15.68 9.07 -9.38
C TYR A 417 -17.18 8.83 -9.33
N LYS A 418 -17.95 9.70 -9.95
CA LYS A 418 -19.37 9.51 -10.26
C LYS A 418 -19.57 9.68 -11.76
N GLU A 419 -20.00 8.60 -12.43
CA GLU A 419 -20.30 8.60 -13.87
C GLU A 419 -19.19 9.25 -14.71
N GLY A 420 -17.94 8.88 -14.43
CA GLY A 420 -16.77 9.37 -15.16
C GLY A 420 -16.21 10.71 -14.66
N GLN A 421 -16.82 11.36 -13.69
CA GLN A 421 -16.36 12.62 -13.13
C GLN A 421 -15.66 12.42 -11.79
N LEU A 422 -14.43 12.94 -11.67
CA LEU A 422 -13.71 12.96 -10.40
C LEU A 422 -14.42 13.89 -9.42
N VAL A 423 -14.80 13.35 -8.25
CA VAL A 423 -15.53 14.08 -7.18
C VAL A 423 -14.78 14.09 -5.85
N TYR A 424 -13.59 13.54 -5.81
CA TYR A 424 -12.74 13.43 -4.63
C TYR A 424 -11.54 14.36 -4.74
N ASP A 425 -11.33 15.19 -3.72
CA ASP A 425 -10.13 16.01 -3.59
C ASP A 425 -9.01 15.17 -2.99
N LEU A 426 -7.94 14.94 -3.75
CA LEU A 426 -6.78 14.18 -3.30
C LEU A 426 -6.03 14.98 -2.22
N PRO A 427 -5.86 14.44 -1.00
CA PRO A 427 -5.11 15.11 0.04
C PRO A 427 -3.60 15.08 -0.28
N SER A 428 -2.85 15.98 0.34
CA SER A 428 -1.38 15.96 0.27
C SER A 428 -0.80 14.71 0.92
N LEU A 429 0.41 14.33 0.53
CA LEU A 429 1.08 13.14 1.07
C LEU A 429 1.30 13.24 2.59
N SER A 430 1.56 14.44 3.12
CA SER A 430 1.69 14.65 4.56
C SER A 430 0.37 14.45 5.31
N GLU A 431 -0.76 14.91 4.75
CA GLU A 431 -2.08 14.67 5.31
C GLU A 431 -2.43 13.18 5.32
N ILE A 432 -2.07 12.45 4.25
CA ILE A 432 -2.27 11.00 4.17
C ILE A 432 -1.43 10.29 5.24
N GLN A 433 -0.17 10.68 5.43
CA GLN A 433 0.71 10.09 6.45
C GLN A 433 0.18 10.32 7.87
N ASP A 434 -0.27 11.55 8.17
CA ASP A 434 -0.86 11.88 9.46
C ASP A 434 -2.17 11.11 9.70
N TYR A 435 -2.99 10.98 8.66
CA TYR A 435 -4.22 10.18 8.71
C TYR A 435 -3.91 8.70 8.98
N ALA A 436 -2.96 8.10 8.26
CA ALA A 436 -2.56 6.71 8.47
C ALA A 436 -2.10 6.45 9.91
N ARG A 437 -1.34 7.40 10.49
CA ARG A 437 -0.92 7.31 11.89
C ARG A 437 -2.13 7.34 12.85
N GLN A 438 -3.09 8.24 12.61
CA GLN A 438 -4.30 8.32 13.44
C GLN A 438 -5.15 7.04 13.35
N GLU A 439 -5.29 6.46 12.16
CA GLU A 439 -5.99 5.18 11.98
C GLU A 439 -5.26 4.03 12.70
N PHE A 440 -3.93 4.00 12.61
CA PHE A 440 -3.13 3.03 13.35
C PHE A 440 -3.30 3.14 14.87
N ASP A 441 -3.40 4.36 15.40
CA ASP A 441 -3.59 4.59 16.83
C ASP A 441 -4.96 4.11 17.33
N LYS A 442 -5.98 4.05 16.45
CA LYS A 442 -7.31 3.50 16.79
C LYS A 442 -7.33 1.98 16.94
N LEU A 443 -6.36 1.25 16.37
CA LEU A 443 -6.29 -0.19 16.57
C LEU A 443 -5.92 -0.53 18.01
N TRP A 444 -6.43 -1.66 18.50
CA TRP A 444 -5.95 -2.29 19.72
C TRP A 444 -4.55 -2.88 19.52
N ASP A 445 -3.77 -2.97 20.58
CA ASP A 445 -2.36 -3.40 20.53
C ASP A 445 -2.20 -4.84 20.05
N GLU A 446 -3.19 -5.71 20.32
CA GLU A 446 -3.20 -7.10 19.85
C GLU A 446 -3.21 -7.24 18.33
N TYR A 447 -3.78 -6.28 17.59
CA TYR A 447 -3.78 -6.26 16.12
C TYR A 447 -2.50 -5.69 15.52
N LYS A 448 -1.71 -4.95 16.32
CA LYS A 448 -0.49 -4.26 15.88
C LYS A 448 0.77 -5.12 15.97
N ARG A 449 0.69 -6.28 16.61
CA ARG A 449 1.87 -7.12 16.84
C ARG A 449 2.53 -7.53 15.53
N VAL A 450 3.85 -7.41 15.49
CA VAL A 450 4.65 -7.86 14.33
C VAL A 450 4.65 -9.39 14.25
N LEU A 451 4.59 -10.07 15.39
CA LEU A 451 4.56 -11.53 15.50
C LEU A 451 3.23 -11.98 16.11
N ASN A 452 2.56 -12.87 15.43
CA ASN A 452 1.29 -13.48 15.87
C ASN A 452 0.24 -12.46 16.34
N PRO A 453 -0.15 -11.50 15.48
CA PRO A 453 -1.24 -10.57 15.79
C PRO A 453 -2.55 -11.32 15.92
N GLN A 454 -3.50 -10.72 16.64
CA GLN A 454 -4.89 -11.19 16.66
C GLN A 454 -5.57 -10.87 15.32
N ASP A 455 -6.49 -11.73 14.89
CA ASP A 455 -7.33 -11.47 13.73
C ASP A 455 -8.32 -10.32 14.03
N TYR A 456 -8.34 -9.33 13.14
CA TYR A 456 -9.27 -8.21 13.23
C TYR A 456 -10.65 -8.63 12.71
N PRO A 457 -11.75 -8.29 13.41
CA PRO A 457 -13.10 -8.67 12.98
C PRO A 457 -13.50 -7.95 11.69
N VAL A 458 -13.82 -8.72 10.64
CA VAL A 458 -14.47 -8.25 9.40
C VAL A 458 -15.73 -9.07 9.24
N ASP A 459 -16.84 -8.49 9.58
CA ASP A 459 -18.11 -9.18 9.78
C ASP A 459 -19.17 -8.76 8.74
N LEU A 460 -20.07 -9.67 8.41
CA LEU A 460 -21.15 -9.42 7.45
C LEU A 460 -22.46 -9.11 8.18
N ALA A 461 -23.24 -8.21 7.62
CA ALA A 461 -24.65 -8.09 7.99
C ALA A 461 -25.39 -9.41 7.69
N ARG A 462 -26.36 -9.72 8.53
CA ARG A 462 -27.06 -11.03 8.51
C ARG A 462 -27.75 -11.30 7.17
N ASP A 463 -28.31 -10.28 6.54
CA ASP A 463 -28.95 -10.36 5.22
C ASP A 463 -27.94 -10.73 4.12
N ILE A 464 -26.77 -10.08 4.06
CA ILE A 464 -25.71 -10.45 3.10
C ILE A 464 -25.22 -11.87 3.35
N TRP A 465 -25.02 -12.24 4.62
CA TRP A 465 -24.60 -13.59 4.96
C TRP A 465 -25.61 -14.63 4.51
N GLN A 466 -26.92 -14.39 4.74
CA GLN A 466 -28.00 -15.28 4.32
C GLN A 466 -28.06 -15.40 2.80
N ASP A 467 -28.06 -14.28 2.08
CA ASP A 467 -28.06 -14.25 0.62
C ASP A 467 -26.86 -15.00 0.02
N LYS A 468 -25.69 -14.87 0.65
CA LYS A 468 -24.49 -15.63 0.25
C LYS A 468 -24.71 -17.13 0.37
N MET A 469 -25.29 -17.59 1.49
CA MET A 469 -25.58 -19.01 1.71
C MET A 469 -26.63 -19.52 0.71
N ASP A 470 -27.71 -18.78 0.48
CA ASP A 470 -28.77 -19.10 -0.45
C ASP A 470 -28.26 -19.19 -1.90
N LEU A 471 -27.41 -18.24 -2.33
CA LEU A 471 -26.79 -18.27 -3.64
C LEU A 471 -25.84 -19.47 -3.81
N ILE A 472 -25.08 -19.83 -2.79
CA ILE A 472 -24.25 -21.05 -2.80
C ILE A 472 -25.11 -22.28 -3.06
N ASP A 473 -26.23 -22.43 -2.33
CA ASP A 473 -27.13 -23.57 -2.46
C ASP A 473 -27.82 -23.61 -3.82
N GLN A 474 -28.28 -22.46 -4.33
CA GLN A 474 -28.87 -22.36 -5.65
C GLN A 474 -27.88 -22.76 -6.77
N MET A 475 -26.66 -22.25 -6.73
CA MET A 475 -25.66 -22.57 -7.75
C MET A 475 -25.23 -24.03 -7.72
N ARG A 476 -25.13 -24.63 -6.51
CA ARG A 476 -24.85 -26.06 -6.36
C ARG A 476 -25.98 -26.91 -6.95
N LYS A 477 -27.24 -26.59 -6.66
CA LYS A 477 -28.40 -27.28 -7.22
C LYS A 477 -28.42 -27.22 -8.76
N LYS A 478 -28.17 -26.03 -9.35
CA LYS A 478 -28.08 -25.88 -10.81
C LYS A 478 -26.95 -26.73 -11.40
N ALA A 479 -25.78 -26.74 -10.78
CA ALA A 479 -24.64 -27.54 -11.27
C ALA A 479 -24.93 -29.06 -11.24
N TYR A 480 -25.64 -29.54 -10.22
CA TYR A 480 -26.05 -30.95 -10.17
C TYR A 480 -27.13 -31.31 -11.22
N GLN A 481 -28.06 -30.41 -11.51
CA GLN A 481 -29.09 -30.64 -12.54
C GLN A 481 -28.46 -30.69 -13.92
N THR A 482 -27.57 -29.79 -14.29
CA THR A 482 -26.87 -29.79 -15.59
C THR A 482 -25.81 -30.91 -15.70
N GLY A 483 -25.29 -31.43 -14.61
CA GLY A 483 -24.33 -32.55 -14.59
C GLY A 483 -24.98 -33.93 -14.62
N ALA A 484 -26.26 -34.03 -14.26
CA ALA A 484 -27.02 -35.29 -14.29
C ALA A 484 -27.61 -35.62 -15.67
N GLU A 485 -27.58 -34.66 -16.62
CA GLU A 485 -28.00 -34.86 -18.03
C GLU A 485 -26.84 -35.32 -18.94
N LYS A 486 -25.67 -35.63 -18.39
CA LYS A 486 -24.54 -36.28 -19.05
C LYS A 486 -24.27 -37.65 -18.45
#